data_cc7ff8b887d545eeab70a1195016f7fb
#
_entry.id   cc7ff8b887d545eeab70a1195016f7fb
#
_cell.length_a   1.000
_cell.length_b   1.000
_cell.length_c   1.000
_cell.angle_alpha   90.00
_cell.angle_beta   90.00
_cell.angle_gamma   90.00
#
_symmetry.space_group_name_H-M   'P 1'
#
loop_
_entity.id
_entity.type
_entity.pdbx_description
1 polymer ?
#
loop_
_entity_poly.entity_id
_entity_poly.type
_entity_poly.pdbx_seq_one_letter_code
_entity_poly.pdbx_strand_id
1 'polypeptide(L)'
;MRECLRETASMGCRHYLFTHRDQQAKDRLAADGLFDLFTDAITRDDGFADKPSPEALLYLMKRYRFAAQDAIMIGDRDIDLAAAQAGGMAGVLFDPEDTYPDVTADARVRHMKEITELARHRLATV
;
A
#
# COMPACT_ATOMS: atom_id res chain seq x y z
N MET A 1 -5.48 5.52 10.65
CA MET A 1 -4.50 5.58 9.56
C MET A 1 -3.30 6.48 9.88
N ARG A 2 -3.52 7.69 10.35
CA ARG A 2 -2.42 8.62 10.67
C ARG A 2 -1.40 8.04 11.63
N GLU A 3 -1.88 7.43 12.71
CA GLU A 3 -1.02 6.83 13.71
C GLU A 3 -0.19 5.69 13.13
N CYS A 4 -0.81 4.82 12.34
CA CYS A 4 -0.12 3.73 11.67
C CYS A 4 0.99 4.24 10.75
N LEU A 5 0.71 5.26 9.94
CA LEU A 5 1.71 5.86 9.05
C LEU A 5 2.87 6.46 9.81
N ARG A 6 2.60 7.16 10.90
CA ARG A 6 3.66 7.76 11.72
C ARG A 6 4.52 6.70 12.41
N GLU A 7 3.91 5.66 12.95
CA GLU A 7 4.64 4.59 13.62
C GLU A 7 5.52 3.83 12.64
N THR A 8 4.99 3.46 11.46
CA THR A 8 5.78 2.75 10.46
C THR A 8 6.87 3.63 9.86
N ALA A 9 6.63 4.92 9.70
CA ALA A 9 7.66 5.86 9.27
C ALA A 9 8.81 5.91 10.28
N SER A 10 8.50 5.89 11.58
CA SER A 10 9.53 5.89 12.62
C SER A 10 10.37 4.63 12.62
N MET A 11 9.88 3.54 12.04
CA MET A 11 10.61 2.29 11.86
C MET A 11 11.50 2.30 10.61
N GLY A 12 11.45 3.37 9.82
CA GLY A 12 12.19 3.47 8.57
C GLY A 12 11.41 3.09 7.32
N CYS A 13 10.12 2.83 7.44
CA CYS A 13 9.28 2.52 6.28
C CYS A 13 8.99 3.78 5.46
N ARG A 14 9.02 3.64 4.14
CA ARG A 14 8.53 4.66 3.23
C ARG A 14 7.15 4.28 2.77
N HIS A 15 6.31 5.26 2.50
CA HIS A 15 4.92 5.05 2.13
C HIS A 15 4.65 5.57 0.72
N TYR A 16 3.88 4.80 -0.02
CA TYR A 16 3.44 5.14 -1.37
C TYR A 16 1.93 4.93 -1.45
N LEU A 17 1.25 5.86 -2.09
CA LEU A 17 -0.18 5.71 -2.34
C LEU A 17 -0.38 5.27 -3.78
N PHE A 18 -1.25 4.28 -3.98
CA PHE A 18 -1.68 3.85 -5.30
C PHE A 18 -3.21 3.74 -5.31
N THR A 19 -3.86 4.65 -5.98
CA THR A 19 -5.32 4.74 -5.99
C THR A 19 -5.86 4.96 -7.40
N HIS A 20 -7.07 4.46 -7.67
CA HIS A 20 -7.78 4.75 -8.91
C HIS A 20 -8.52 6.09 -8.86
N ARG A 21 -8.49 6.78 -7.74
CA ARG A 21 -9.05 8.13 -7.62
C ARG A 21 -8.18 9.11 -8.38
N ASP A 22 -8.76 10.27 -8.67
CA ASP A 22 -8.07 11.33 -9.40
C ASP A 22 -7.21 12.21 -8.49
N GLN A 23 -6.77 13.36 -9.01
CA GLN A 23 -5.94 14.31 -8.28
C GLN A 23 -6.58 14.77 -6.96
N GLN A 24 -7.90 14.72 -6.85
CA GLN A 24 -8.59 15.11 -5.61
C GLN A 24 -8.18 14.24 -4.43
N ALA A 25 -7.74 12.99 -4.68
CA ALA A 25 -7.22 12.14 -3.61
C ALA A 25 -5.99 12.75 -2.96
N LYS A 26 -5.08 13.33 -3.77
CA LYS A 26 -3.89 14.02 -3.25
C LYS A 26 -4.28 15.28 -2.48
N ASP A 27 -5.23 16.03 -3.02
CA ASP A 27 -5.72 17.25 -2.37
C ASP A 27 -6.35 16.95 -1.02
N ARG A 28 -7.09 15.85 -0.93
CA ARG A 28 -7.69 15.41 0.33
C ARG A 28 -6.64 15.04 1.37
N LEU A 29 -5.59 14.31 0.95
CA LEU A 29 -4.50 13.96 1.84
C LEU A 29 -3.78 15.20 2.36
N ALA A 30 -3.56 16.19 1.50
CA ALA A 30 -2.93 17.44 1.90
C ALA A 30 -3.80 18.19 2.91
N ALA A 31 -5.11 18.25 2.67
CA ALA A 31 -6.05 18.90 3.59
C ALA A 31 -6.09 18.21 4.96
N ASP A 32 -5.93 16.89 4.99
CA ASP A 32 -5.90 16.11 6.22
C ASP A 32 -4.53 16.09 6.89
N GLY A 33 -3.52 16.74 6.31
CA GLY A 33 -2.15 16.76 6.83
C GLY A 33 -1.42 15.44 6.69
N LEU A 34 -1.84 14.57 5.77
CA LEU A 34 -1.26 13.24 5.57
C LEU A 34 -0.34 13.16 4.35
N PHE A 35 -0.40 14.14 3.44
CA PHE A 35 0.35 14.07 2.19
C PHE A 35 1.86 13.92 2.39
N ASP A 36 2.41 14.62 3.38
CA ASP A 36 3.84 14.60 3.65
C ASP A 36 4.34 13.26 4.20
N LEU A 37 3.43 12.37 4.60
CA LEU A 37 3.78 11.03 5.07
C LEU A 37 4.03 10.06 3.93
N PHE A 38 3.71 10.44 2.69
CA PHE A 38 3.91 9.61 1.51
C PHE A 38 5.11 10.10 0.69
N THR A 39 5.94 9.16 0.25
CA THR A 39 7.07 9.45 -0.64
C THR A 39 6.57 9.79 -2.04
N ASP A 40 5.52 9.11 -2.48
CA ASP A 40 4.89 9.38 -3.77
C ASP A 40 3.43 8.93 -3.71
N ALA A 41 2.63 9.45 -4.63
CA ALA A 41 1.23 9.09 -4.75
C ALA A 41 0.89 8.97 -6.24
N ILE A 42 0.37 7.79 -6.60
CA ILE A 42 -0.06 7.52 -7.98
C ILE A 42 -1.59 7.53 -8.01
N THR A 43 -2.13 8.34 -8.90
CA THR A 43 -3.57 8.46 -9.10
C THR A 43 -3.92 8.05 -10.53
N ARG A 44 -5.21 8.03 -10.84
CA ARG A 44 -5.70 7.76 -12.19
C ARG A 44 -5.10 8.72 -13.22
N ASP A 45 -4.79 9.95 -12.82
CA ASP A 45 -4.29 10.98 -13.73
C ASP A 45 -2.82 10.78 -14.13
N ASP A 46 -2.11 9.85 -13.50
CA ASP A 46 -0.71 9.55 -13.83
C ASP A 46 -0.57 8.63 -15.05
N GLY A 47 -1.66 8.09 -15.56
CA GLY A 47 -1.67 7.37 -16.84
C GLY A 47 -1.15 5.95 -16.83
N PHE A 48 -0.93 5.35 -15.67
CA PHE A 48 -0.57 3.93 -15.58
C PHE A 48 -1.79 3.04 -15.81
N ALA A 49 -1.54 1.82 -16.28
CA ALA A 49 -2.60 0.84 -16.42
C ALA A 49 -3.26 0.58 -15.07
N ASP A 50 -4.58 0.40 -15.09
CA ASP A 50 -5.36 0.15 -13.90
C ASP A 50 -5.02 -1.20 -13.25
N LYS A 51 -5.22 -1.28 -11.93
CA LYS A 51 -5.16 -2.57 -11.25
C LYS A 51 -6.20 -3.52 -11.88
N PRO A 52 -5.90 -4.80 -12.06
CA PRO A 52 -4.81 -5.56 -11.43
C PRO A 52 -3.45 -5.52 -12.13
N SER A 53 -3.23 -4.61 -13.07
CA SER A 53 -1.91 -4.47 -13.68
C SER A 53 -0.88 -4.05 -12.63
N PRO A 54 0.34 -4.62 -12.65
CA PRO A 54 1.40 -4.22 -11.73
C PRO A 54 2.21 -3.02 -12.22
N GLU A 55 1.81 -2.38 -13.31
CA GLU A 55 2.62 -1.34 -13.97
C GLU A 55 3.05 -0.22 -13.02
N ALA A 56 2.11 0.31 -12.22
CA ALA A 56 2.43 1.38 -11.28
C ALA A 56 3.36 0.91 -10.16
N LEU A 57 3.18 -0.33 -9.68
CA LEU A 57 4.05 -0.90 -8.66
C LEU A 57 5.47 -1.10 -9.18
N LEU A 58 5.60 -1.58 -10.42
CA LEU A 58 6.90 -1.76 -11.06
C LEU A 58 7.60 -0.42 -11.25
N TYR A 59 6.83 0.61 -11.61
CA TYR A 59 7.36 1.97 -11.72
C TYR A 59 7.92 2.46 -10.38
N LEU A 60 7.18 2.28 -9.29
CA LEU A 60 7.63 2.71 -7.96
C LEU A 60 8.91 1.99 -7.55
N MET A 61 8.98 0.67 -7.78
CA MET A 61 10.17 -0.12 -7.46
C MET A 61 11.40 0.39 -8.21
N LYS A 62 11.24 0.71 -9.49
CA LYS A 62 12.34 1.21 -10.32
C LYS A 62 12.73 2.63 -9.91
N ARG A 63 11.74 3.50 -9.72
CA ARG A 63 11.96 4.92 -9.42
C ARG A 63 12.64 5.12 -8.08
N TYR A 64 12.24 4.35 -7.07
CA TYR A 64 12.71 4.51 -5.70
C TYR A 64 13.66 3.40 -5.25
N ARG A 65 14.02 2.50 -6.17
CA ARG A 65 15.07 1.50 -5.98
C ARG A 65 14.84 0.59 -4.79
N PHE A 66 13.68 -0.07 -4.76
CA PHE A 66 13.44 -1.11 -3.78
C PHE A 66 12.97 -2.39 -4.47
N ALA A 67 13.22 -3.53 -3.82
CA ALA A 67 12.81 -4.83 -4.33
C ALA A 67 11.40 -5.16 -3.87
N ALA A 68 10.69 -5.98 -4.66
CA ALA A 68 9.34 -6.41 -4.31
C ALA A 68 9.29 -7.10 -2.95
N GLN A 69 10.31 -7.88 -2.62
CA GLN A 69 10.39 -8.59 -1.34
C GLN A 69 10.55 -7.67 -0.12
N ASP A 70 10.95 -6.42 -0.35
CA ASP A 70 11.14 -5.44 0.72
C ASP A 70 9.92 -4.54 0.92
N ALA A 71 8.82 -4.83 0.23
CA ALA A 71 7.62 -4.01 0.27
C ALA A 71 6.37 -4.87 0.47
N ILE A 72 5.32 -4.26 0.97
CA ILE A 72 4.00 -4.89 1.02
C ILE A 72 2.98 -3.94 0.41
N MET A 73 2.02 -4.53 -0.29
CA MET A 73 0.85 -3.82 -0.80
C MET A 73 -0.30 -4.01 0.17
N ILE A 74 -0.85 -2.92 0.66
CA ILE A 74 -2.03 -2.98 1.53
C ILE A 74 -3.20 -2.47 0.72
N GLY A 75 -4.22 -3.27 0.56
CA GLY A 75 -5.39 -2.92 -0.22
C GLY A 75 -6.67 -3.43 0.41
N ASP A 76 -7.78 -2.86 -0.02
CA ASP A 76 -9.11 -3.24 0.49
C ASP A 76 -9.95 -3.95 -0.58
N ARG A 77 -9.38 -4.26 -1.73
CA ARG A 77 -10.07 -4.91 -2.85
C ARG A 77 -9.23 -6.03 -3.44
N ASP A 78 -9.94 -6.96 -4.11
CA ASP A 78 -9.32 -8.08 -4.82
C ASP A 78 -8.31 -7.64 -5.88
N ILE A 79 -8.60 -6.56 -6.60
CA ILE A 79 -7.69 -6.05 -7.64
C ILE A 79 -6.38 -5.52 -7.06
N ASP A 80 -6.38 -5.03 -5.83
CA ASP A 80 -5.17 -4.58 -5.14
C ASP A 80 -4.24 -5.76 -4.89
N LEU A 81 -4.80 -6.86 -4.42
CA LEU A 81 -4.05 -8.07 -4.11
C LEU A 81 -3.51 -8.73 -5.39
N ALA A 82 -4.32 -8.72 -6.45
CA ALA A 82 -3.90 -9.26 -7.74
C ALA A 82 -2.74 -8.46 -8.33
N ALA A 83 -2.77 -7.12 -8.22
CA ALA A 83 -1.66 -6.28 -8.67
C ALA A 83 -0.38 -6.57 -7.90
N ALA A 84 -0.49 -6.72 -6.58
CA ALA A 84 0.67 -7.07 -5.74
C ALA A 84 1.28 -8.39 -6.18
N GLN A 85 0.46 -9.42 -6.36
CA GLN A 85 0.91 -10.73 -6.78
C GLN A 85 1.60 -10.67 -8.15
N ALA A 86 1.02 -9.96 -9.11
CA ALA A 86 1.59 -9.79 -10.43
C ALA A 86 2.94 -9.07 -10.39
N GLY A 87 3.14 -8.17 -9.43
CA GLY A 87 4.40 -7.46 -9.23
C GLY A 87 5.41 -8.20 -8.34
N GLY A 88 5.06 -9.37 -7.85
CA GLY A 88 5.93 -10.15 -6.96
C GLY A 88 5.99 -9.63 -5.53
N MET A 89 5.03 -8.81 -5.12
CA MET A 89 4.99 -8.15 -3.83
C MET A 89 3.98 -8.85 -2.91
N ALA A 90 4.30 -8.94 -1.62
CA ALA A 90 3.36 -9.47 -0.65
C ALA A 90 2.12 -8.56 -0.56
N GLY A 91 0.94 -9.16 -0.51
CA GLY A 91 -0.32 -8.44 -0.43
C GLY A 91 -1.01 -8.66 0.91
N VAL A 92 -1.42 -7.57 1.53
CA VAL A 92 -2.17 -7.59 2.79
C VAL A 92 -3.56 -7.02 2.52
N LEU A 93 -4.58 -7.82 2.80
CA LEU A 93 -5.97 -7.38 2.63
C LEU A 93 -6.47 -6.71 3.90
N PHE A 94 -6.86 -5.45 3.78
CA PHE A 94 -7.56 -4.72 4.83
C PHE A 94 -9.06 -4.90 4.62
N ASP A 95 -9.66 -5.76 5.44
CA ASP A 95 -11.05 -6.18 5.26
C ASP A 95 -11.80 -6.20 6.60
N PRO A 96 -12.09 -5.01 7.17
CA PRO A 96 -12.71 -4.91 8.50
C PRO A 96 -14.12 -5.51 8.58
N GLU A 97 -14.83 -5.60 7.45
CA GLU A 97 -16.21 -6.07 7.41
C GLU A 97 -16.37 -7.44 6.78
N ASP A 98 -15.24 -8.13 6.52
CA ASP A 98 -15.23 -9.47 5.93
C ASP A 98 -15.96 -9.52 4.59
N THR A 99 -15.74 -8.48 3.77
CA THR A 99 -16.38 -8.33 2.45
C THR A 99 -15.83 -9.31 1.41
N TYR A 100 -14.56 -9.69 1.55
CA TYR A 100 -13.85 -10.54 0.60
C TYR A 100 -13.29 -11.81 1.26
N PRO A 101 -14.15 -12.69 1.79
CA PRO A 101 -13.66 -13.87 2.53
C PRO A 101 -12.86 -14.85 1.68
N ASP A 102 -13.10 -14.89 0.36
CA ASP A 102 -12.48 -15.85 -0.55
C ASP A 102 -11.24 -15.30 -1.28
N VAL A 103 -10.88 -14.04 -1.05
CA VAL A 103 -9.70 -13.46 -1.70
C VAL A 103 -8.43 -13.99 -1.06
N THR A 104 -7.51 -14.47 -1.90
CA THR A 104 -6.20 -14.95 -1.46
C THR A 104 -5.29 -13.76 -1.15
N ALA A 105 -4.69 -13.76 0.05
CA ALA A 105 -3.77 -12.73 0.47
C ALA A 105 -2.69 -13.36 1.36
N ASP A 106 -1.52 -12.72 1.42
CA ASP A 106 -0.44 -13.17 2.30
C ASP A 106 -0.79 -12.95 3.76
N ALA A 107 -1.59 -11.92 4.04
CA ALA A 107 -2.16 -11.67 5.36
C ALA A 107 -3.48 -10.93 5.22
N ARG A 108 -4.33 -11.07 6.23
CA ARG A 108 -5.58 -10.34 6.34
C ARG A 108 -5.57 -9.56 7.63
N VAL A 109 -6.00 -8.30 7.58
CA VAL A 109 -6.09 -7.47 8.76
C VAL A 109 -7.44 -6.76 8.80
N ARG A 110 -7.92 -6.49 10.01
CA ARG A 110 -9.19 -5.77 10.23
C ARG A 110 -8.98 -4.40 10.85
N HIS A 111 -7.80 -4.16 11.41
CA HIS A 111 -7.47 -2.91 12.07
C HIS A 111 -6.11 -2.41 11.59
N MET A 112 -5.97 -1.10 11.48
CA MET A 112 -4.70 -0.48 11.07
C MET A 112 -3.54 -0.84 12.01
N LYS A 113 -3.82 -1.05 13.28
CA LYS A 113 -2.84 -1.48 14.27
C LYS A 113 -2.13 -2.77 13.87
N GLU A 114 -2.85 -3.70 13.24
CA GLU A 114 -2.27 -4.96 12.79
C GLU A 114 -1.24 -4.73 11.68
N ILE A 115 -1.42 -3.70 10.87
CA ILE A 115 -0.46 -3.31 9.82
C ILE A 115 0.85 -2.86 10.47
N THR A 116 0.77 -2.07 11.52
CA THR A 116 1.95 -1.63 12.27
C THR A 116 2.70 -2.83 12.85
N GLU A 117 1.98 -3.81 13.38
CA GLU A 117 2.58 -5.02 13.94
C GLU A 117 3.26 -5.87 12.87
N LEU A 118 2.65 -5.99 11.68
CA LEU A 118 3.25 -6.70 10.55
C LEU A 118 4.56 -6.04 10.11
N ALA A 119 4.58 -4.72 10.01
CA ALA A 119 5.78 -3.97 9.64
C ALA A 119 6.89 -4.19 10.65
N ARG A 120 6.57 -4.13 11.94
CA ARG A 120 7.53 -4.35 13.01
C ARG A 120 8.12 -5.75 12.94
N HIS A 121 7.28 -6.76 12.69
CA HIS A 121 7.72 -8.15 12.59
C HIS A 121 8.67 -8.35 11.41
N ARG A 122 8.34 -7.79 10.23
CA ARG A 122 9.20 -7.90 9.05
C ARG A 122 10.57 -7.28 9.27
N LEU A 123 10.61 -6.12 9.92
CA LEU A 123 11.88 -5.45 10.22
C LEU A 123 12.71 -6.23 11.26
N ALA A 124 12.03 -6.89 12.19
CA ALA A 124 12.70 -7.67 13.24
C ALA A 124 13.35 -8.96 12.71
N THR A 125 12.92 -9.45 11.54
CA THR A 125 13.43 -10.69 10.95
C THR A 125 14.62 -10.50 10.01
N VAL A 126 15.05 -9.29 9.83
CA VAL A 126 16.18 -8.97 8.93
C VAL A 126 17.52 -9.39 9.52
#